data_33535cbade86fd451d74780c2fa6ae86
#
_entry.id   33535cbade86fd451d74780c2fa6ae86
#
_cell.length_a   1.000
_cell.length_b   1.000
_cell.length_c   1.000
_cell.angle_alpha   90.00
_cell.angle_beta   90.00
_cell.angle_gamma   90.00
#
_symmetry.space_group_name_H-M   'P 1'
#
loop_
_entity.id
_entity.type
_entity.pdbx_description
1 polymer ?
#
loop_
_entity_poly.entity_id
_entity_poly.type
_entity_poly.pdbx_seq_one_letter_code
_entity_poly.pdbx_strand_id
1 'polypeptide(L)'
;AYKGIFFGTRSVLQGLVARGDALTINKGEARDYAKYEYRKFMLNVARKYMPMWYLKDFVKYASWYKFTDIQVHLNDTSYNGHSRFRLESDIPGLTATDGYYTKGEYRDFQYYAEDYGIRIVSEFDTPAHSAVFIDNNSELGFDGTHLDIRLNSDKKETVYKFIADLYEEYMGGDNPVFVTDAFNVGLDEYNSAYKEDMTQYTQYVMDLVYNKYGKTPMAWASMGCVDSDKTKIPDYPIMDAWANYAISLKSLFNQDYKLINATNKYGYIVPGGNNGYPDFAKEEEMYNNLSAGKFRDKMGAGVDVAEGHPKIVGGSISLWNDRGIFNGISVYDVFARTQSILPIYAQTFWYGKDNDKSYDQFKAEVNTLGT
;
A
#
# COMPACT_ATOMS: atom_id res chain seq x y z
N ALA A 1 0.36 -3.76 -23.02
CA ALA A 1 1.49 -4.35 -23.77
C ALA A 1 2.86 -4.02 -23.14
N TYR A 2 3.13 -2.77 -22.73
CA TYR A 2 4.42 -2.34 -22.19
C TYR A 2 4.86 -3.14 -20.95
N LYS A 3 4.03 -3.26 -19.91
CA LYS A 3 4.36 -4.00 -18.68
C LYS A 3 4.71 -5.48 -18.96
N GLY A 4 4.04 -6.13 -19.91
CA GLY A 4 4.34 -7.52 -20.27
C GLY A 4 5.73 -7.67 -20.90
N ILE A 5 6.10 -6.77 -21.80
CA ILE A 5 7.44 -6.74 -22.41
C ILE A 5 8.48 -6.45 -21.33
N PHE A 6 8.23 -5.48 -20.47
CA PHE A 6 9.13 -5.12 -19.39
C PHE A 6 9.38 -6.31 -18.44
N PHE A 7 8.33 -6.99 -17.97
CA PHE A 7 8.49 -8.16 -17.12
C PHE A 7 9.15 -9.35 -17.84
N GLY A 8 8.92 -9.49 -19.15
CA GLY A 8 9.63 -10.45 -19.99
C GLY A 8 11.14 -10.22 -19.99
N THR A 9 11.59 -8.96 -20.04
CA THR A 9 13.05 -8.65 -19.93
C THR A 9 13.62 -9.05 -18.58
N ARG A 10 12.84 -8.94 -17.48
CA ARG A 10 13.27 -9.41 -16.16
C ARG A 10 13.42 -10.92 -16.13
N SER A 11 12.49 -11.67 -16.72
CA SER A 11 12.60 -13.13 -16.84
C SER A 11 13.85 -13.54 -17.62
N VAL A 12 14.17 -12.86 -18.73
CA VAL A 12 15.38 -13.11 -19.50
C VAL A 12 16.64 -12.84 -18.67
N LEU A 13 16.72 -11.68 -18.02
CA LEU A 13 17.86 -11.32 -17.19
C LEU A 13 18.06 -12.27 -16.01
N GLN A 14 16.99 -12.68 -15.35
CA GLN A 14 17.04 -13.65 -14.25
C GLN A 14 17.42 -15.07 -14.71
N GLY A 15 17.18 -15.41 -15.98
CA GLY A 15 17.57 -16.68 -16.59
C GLY A 15 19.03 -16.74 -17.07
N LEU A 16 19.77 -15.63 -16.99
CA LEU A 16 21.18 -15.60 -17.40
C LEU A 16 22.05 -16.31 -16.36
N VAL A 17 22.93 -17.17 -16.84
CA VAL A 17 23.89 -17.93 -16.01
C VAL A 17 25.30 -17.61 -16.46
N ALA A 18 26.18 -17.26 -15.52
CA ALA A 18 27.60 -17.07 -15.80
C ALA A 18 28.29 -18.42 -16.06
N ARG A 19 28.99 -18.53 -17.16
CA ARG A 19 29.83 -19.67 -17.49
C ARG A 19 31.20 -19.20 -18.00
N GLY A 20 32.18 -19.16 -17.11
CA GLY A 20 33.45 -18.50 -17.38
C GLY A 20 33.23 -17.01 -17.62
N ASP A 21 33.77 -16.49 -18.72
CA ASP A 21 33.63 -15.05 -19.12
C ASP A 21 32.36 -14.76 -19.93
N ALA A 22 31.46 -15.73 -20.09
CA ALA A 22 30.23 -15.56 -20.87
C ALA A 22 28.96 -15.65 -20.01
N LEU A 23 27.96 -14.86 -20.37
CA LEU A 23 26.58 -15.02 -19.89
C LEU A 23 25.83 -15.91 -20.88
N THR A 24 25.17 -16.93 -20.39
CA THR A 24 24.41 -17.89 -21.19
C THR A 24 22.98 -17.98 -20.68
N ILE A 25 22.04 -18.28 -21.59
CA ILE A 25 20.66 -18.62 -21.28
C ILE A 25 20.31 -19.96 -21.92
N ASN A 26 19.52 -20.78 -21.27
CA ASN A 26 19.06 -22.03 -21.84
C ASN A 26 18.16 -21.74 -23.05
N LYS A 27 18.42 -22.50 -24.15
CA LYS A 27 17.59 -22.43 -25.35
C LYS A 27 16.22 -23.06 -25.06
N GLY A 28 15.14 -22.38 -25.43
CA GLY A 28 13.80 -22.92 -25.27
C GLY A 28 12.73 -21.84 -25.49
N GLU A 29 11.50 -22.22 -25.21
CA GLU A 29 10.34 -21.33 -25.15
C GLU A 29 9.83 -21.31 -23.70
N ALA A 30 9.47 -20.15 -23.20
CA ALA A 30 8.83 -19.99 -21.91
C ALA A 30 7.55 -19.15 -22.08
N ARG A 31 6.47 -19.60 -21.47
CA ARG A 31 5.24 -18.82 -21.32
C ARG A 31 5.13 -18.43 -19.86
N ASP A 32 5.21 -17.14 -19.59
CA ASP A 32 5.19 -16.59 -18.26
C ASP A 32 4.14 -15.47 -18.16
N TYR A 33 3.25 -15.57 -17.19
CA TYR A 33 2.22 -14.55 -16.92
C TYR A 33 1.85 -14.56 -15.44
N ALA A 34 1.53 -13.38 -14.93
CA ALA A 34 1.12 -13.23 -13.55
C ALA A 34 -0.28 -13.83 -13.33
N LYS A 35 -0.41 -14.66 -12.29
CA LYS A 35 -1.70 -15.20 -11.85
C LYS A 35 -2.61 -14.13 -11.26
N TYR A 36 -2.01 -13.11 -10.64
CA TYR A 36 -2.71 -11.98 -10.04
C TYR A 36 -2.17 -10.67 -10.58
N GLU A 37 -3.04 -9.68 -10.69
CA GLU A 37 -2.72 -8.37 -11.27
C GLU A 37 -1.78 -7.56 -10.38
N TYR A 38 -2.03 -7.53 -9.06
CA TYR A 38 -1.33 -6.66 -8.11
C TYR A 38 -0.30 -7.42 -7.28
N ARG A 39 0.92 -6.91 -7.25
CA ARG A 39 1.99 -7.21 -6.31
C ARG A 39 2.44 -5.88 -5.76
N LYS A 40 1.82 -5.49 -4.65
CA LYS A 40 1.91 -4.15 -4.09
C LYS A 40 2.84 -4.13 -2.87
N PHE A 41 3.55 -3.03 -2.71
CA PHE A 41 4.28 -2.70 -1.49
C PHE A 41 3.82 -1.34 -0.98
N MET A 42 3.42 -1.23 0.28
CA MET A 42 3.10 0.03 0.92
C MET A 42 4.25 0.46 1.84
N LEU A 43 4.66 1.71 1.73
CA LEU A 43 5.71 2.34 2.51
C LEU A 43 5.15 3.55 3.26
N ASN A 44 5.21 3.50 4.60
CA ASN A 44 4.86 4.65 5.43
C ASN A 44 6.03 5.64 5.46
N VAL A 45 5.91 6.72 4.71
CA VAL A 45 6.86 7.84 4.71
C VAL A 45 6.45 8.95 5.69
N ALA A 46 5.19 8.97 6.11
CA ALA A 46 4.66 9.97 7.03
C ALA A 46 5.38 9.95 8.38
N ARG A 47 5.51 8.75 8.98
CA ARG A 47 6.17 8.57 10.29
C ARG A 47 7.68 8.63 10.22
N LYS A 48 8.27 8.36 9.04
CA LYS A 48 9.71 8.47 8.81
C LYS A 48 9.97 8.95 7.37
N TYR A 49 10.63 10.09 7.22
CA TYR A 49 11.02 10.57 5.90
C TYR A 49 11.96 9.58 5.21
N MET A 50 11.61 9.19 4.00
CA MET A 50 12.44 8.41 3.10
C MET A 50 12.93 9.31 1.98
N PRO A 51 14.25 9.56 1.84
CA PRO A 51 14.74 10.45 0.80
C PRO A 51 14.40 9.93 -0.59
N MET A 52 14.24 10.83 -1.55
CA MET A 52 13.85 10.50 -2.93
C MET A 52 14.79 9.49 -3.59
N TRP A 53 16.09 9.54 -3.31
CA TRP A 53 17.02 8.53 -3.83
C TRP A 53 16.68 7.12 -3.34
N TYR A 54 16.25 6.98 -2.08
CA TYR A 54 15.83 5.68 -1.53
C TYR A 54 14.57 5.16 -2.24
N LEU A 55 13.58 6.02 -2.46
CA LEU A 55 12.36 5.63 -3.18
C LEU A 55 12.68 5.16 -4.61
N LYS A 56 13.57 5.87 -5.30
CA LYS A 56 14.00 5.50 -6.64
C LYS A 56 14.78 4.18 -6.68
N ASP A 57 15.65 3.92 -5.72
CA ASP A 57 16.37 2.66 -5.61
C ASP A 57 15.42 1.50 -5.21
N PHE A 58 14.47 1.77 -4.33
CA PHE A 58 13.45 0.79 -3.98
C PHE A 58 12.55 0.42 -5.18
N VAL A 59 12.21 1.38 -6.05
CA VAL A 59 11.51 1.12 -7.32
C VAL A 59 12.29 0.13 -8.17
N LYS A 60 13.60 0.32 -8.36
CA LYS A 60 14.44 -0.61 -9.13
C LYS A 60 14.41 -2.01 -8.53
N TYR A 61 14.56 -2.09 -7.21
CA TYR A 61 14.56 -3.35 -6.48
C TYR A 61 13.21 -4.08 -6.58
N ALA A 62 12.10 -3.40 -6.31
CA ALA A 62 10.76 -3.96 -6.45
C ALA A 62 10.46 -4.41 -7.89
N SER A 63 10.89 -3.61 -8.87
CA SER A 63 10.80 -3.90 -10.29
C SER A 63 11.56 -5.17 -10.69
N TRP A 64 12.70 -5.45 -10.07
CA TRP A 64 13.46 -6.69 -10.31
C TRP A 64 12.63 -7.93 -9.99
N TYR A 65 11.83 -7.87 -8.92
CA TYR A 65 10.90 -8.93 -8.53
C TYR A 65 9.49 -8.76 -9.13
N LYS A 66 9.33 -7.95 -10.18
CA LYS A 66 8.08 -7.76 -10.92
C LYS A 66 6.92 -7.27 -10.05
N PHE A 67 7.19 -6.47 -9.04
CA PHE A 67 6.13 -5.71 -8.36
C PHE A 67 5.45 -4.77 -9.34
N THR A 68 4.19 -4.46 -9.09
CA THR A 68 3.37 -3.63 -9.98
C THR A 68 3.08 -2.26 -9.40
N ASP A 69 3.07 -2.16 -8.06
CA ASP A 69 2.64 -0.95 -7.37
C ASP A 69 3.49 -0.70 -6.12
N ILE A 70 3.80 0.56 -5.88
CA ILE A 70 4.30 1.06 -4.60
C ILE A 70 3.32 2.10 -4.09
N GLN A 71 2.68 1.81 -2.96
CA GLN A 71 1.81 2.75 -2.26
C GLN A 71 2.64 3.59 -1.30
N VAL A 72 2.50 4.90 -1.39
CA VAL A 72 3.21 5.88 -0.57
C VAL A 72 2.21 6.51 0.40
N HIS A 73 2.34 6.17 1.68
CA HIS A 73 1.49 6.64 2.78
C HIS A 73 2.03 7.98 3.29
N LEU A 74 1.37 9.08 2.94
CA LEU A 74 1.90 10.44 2.99
C LEU A 74 1.55 11.23 4.25
N ASN A 75 0.50 10.82 4.97
CA ASN A 75 0.08 11.37 6.26
C ASN A 75 -0.30 10.24 7.21
N ASP A 76 -0.27 10.50 8.52
CA ASP A 76 -0.61 9.50 9.52
C ASP A 76 -0.83 10.11 10.91
N THR A 77 -1.34 9.30 11.84
CA THR A 77 -1.32 9.59 13.27
C THR A 77 0.07 9.40 13.83
N SER A 78 0.49 10.32 14.67
CA SER A 78 1.79 10.27 15.31
C SER A 78 1.82 9.33 16.50
N TYR A 79 2.80 8.45 16.53
CA TYR A 79 3.32 7.97 17.80
C TYR A 79 4.34 9.00 18.31
N ASN A 80 4.02 9.70 19.43
CA ASN A 80 4.89 10.70 20.08
C ASN A 80 5.29 11.91 19.20
N GLY A 81 4.39 12.42 18.36
CA GLY A 81 4.58 13.68 17.64
C GLY A 81 5.45 13.62 16.38
N HIS A 82 5.69 12.45 15.79
CA HIS A 82 6.62 12.30 14.65
C HIS A 82 5.99 12.05 13.28
N SER A 83 4.66 11.98 13.17
CA SER A 83 4.05 11.97 11.85
C SER A 83 4.08 13.36 11.21
N ARG A 84 4.25 13.41 9.91
CA ARG A 84 4.27 14.65 9.12
C ARG A 84 3.58 14.44 7.78
N PHE A 85 3.10 15.54 7.21
CA PHE A 85 2.64 15.56 5.82
C PHE A 85 3.84 15.70 4.89
N ARG A 86 4.09 14.70 4.06
CA ARG A 86 5.35 14.56 3.32
C ARG A 86 5.37 15.17 1.92
N LEU A 87 4.36 15.94 1.54
CA LEU A 87 4.34 16.68 0.29
C LEU A 87 4.41 18.18 0.53
N GLU A 88 5.01 18.89 -0.43
CA GLU A 88 4.84 20.34 -0.55
C GLU A 88 3.35 20.66 -0.71
N SER A 89 2.82 21.59 0.11
CA SER A 89 1.44 22.01 0.10
C SER A 89 1.32 23.53 0.09
N ASP A 90 0.31 24.03 -0.62
CA ASP A 90 -0.07 25.45 -0.62
C ASP A 90 -0.82 25.84 0.69
N ILE A 91 -1.23 24.83 1.49
CA ILE A 91 -1.83 25.04 2.81
C ILE A 91 -0.73 25.49 3.78
N PRO A 92 -0.82 26.73 4.34
CA PRO A 92 0.23 27.25 5.21
C PRO A 92 0.50 26.34 6.42
N GLY A 93 1.76 26.01 6.63
CA GLY A 93 2.20 25.20 7.78
C GLY A 93 2.00 23.68 7.67
N LEU A 94 1.37 23.18 6.61
CA LEU A 94 1.10 21.76 6.45
C LEU A 94 2.36 20.97 5.99
N THR A 95 3.17 21.54 5.11
CA THR A 95 4.41 20.91 4.62
C THR A 95 5.37 20.60 5.76
N ALA A 96 5.88 19.37 5.81
CA ALA A 96 6.88 18.95 6.81
C ALA A 96 8.16 19.79 6.74
N THR A 97 8.79 20.02 7.90
CA THR A 97 10.06 20.78 8.02
C THR A 97 11.29 19.88 8.15
N ASP A 98 11.09 18.59 8.42
CA ASP A 98 12.14 17.58 8.63
C ASP A 98 12.39 16.68 7.41
N GLY A 99 11.78 17.03 6.28
CA GLY A 99 11.88 16.34 4.98
C GLY A 99 10.52 16.14 4.32
N TYR A 100 10.44 16.51 3.07
CA TYR A 100 9.24 16.42 2.24
C TYR A 100 9.65 16.27 0.77
N TYR A 101 8.69 15.95 -0.08
CA TYR A 101 8.84 15.93 -1.54
C TYR A 101 8.19 17.15 -2.13
N THR A 102 8.89 17.88 -3.01
CA THR A 102 8.26 18.95 -3.77
C THR A 102 7.22 18.38 -4.73
N LYS A 103 6.22 19.19 -5.12
CA LYS A 103 5.21 18.78 -6.11
C LYS A 103 5.83 18.29 -7.41
N GLY A 104 6.87 19.00 -7.89
CA GLY A 104 7.61 18.62 -9.09
C GLY A 104 8.39 17.32 -8.93
N GLU A 105 9.16 17.19 -7.84
CA GLU A 105 9.95 15.98 -7.55
C GLU A 105 9.07 14.73 -7.43
N TYR A 106 7.90 14.84 -6.77
CA TYR A 106 6.98 13.72 -6.60
C TYR A 106 6.27 13.32 -7.90
N ARG A 107 5.96 14.30 -8.76
CA ARG A 107 5.45 14.03 -10.12
C ARG A 107 6.48 13.28 -10.96
N ASP A 108 7.72 13.77 -10.99
CA ASP A 108 8.82 13.15 -11.75
C ASP A 108 9.15 11.74 -11.23
N PHE A 109 9.00 11.51 -9.93
CA PHE A 109 9.14 10.19 -9.32
C PHE A 109 8.11 9.18 -9.85
N GLN A 110 6.87 9.59 -10.07
CA GLN A 110 5.85 8.71 -10.62
C GLN A 110 6.17 8.31 -12.06
N TYR A 111 6.61 9.22 -12.90
CA TYR A 111 7.08 8.90 -14.25
C TYR A 111 8.32 8.01 -14.24
N TYR A 112 9.27 8.31 -13.35
CA TYR A 112 10.43 7.44 -13.15
C TYR A 112 10.03 6.01 -12.78
N ALA A 113 9.08 5.83 -11.87
CA ALA A 113 8.61 4.51 -11.46
C ALA A 113 7.90 3.77 -12.62
N GLU A 114 7.15 4.48 -13.46
CA GLU A 114 6.50 3.91 -14.64
C GLU A 114 7.51 3.33 -15.63
N ASP A 115 8.67 3.96 -15.83
CA ASP A 115 9.76 3.44 -16.66
C ASP A 115 10.29 2.09 -16.16
N TYR A 116 10.10 1.79 -14.87
CA TYR A 116 10.42 0.50 -14.25
C TYR A 116 9.22 -0.45 -14.12
N GLY A 117 8.09 -0.12 -14.77
CA GLY A 117 6.87 -0.92 -14.73
C GLY A 117 6.10 -0.84 -13.41
N ILE A 118 6.48 0.07 -12.52
CA ILE A 118 5.87 0.29 -11.20
C ILE A 118 4.92 1.50 -11.27
N ARG A 119 3.70 1.33 -10.78
CA ARG A 119 2.78 2.43 -10.54
C ARG A 119 2.92 2.92 -9.10
N ILE A 120 3.03 4.21 -8.91
CA ILE A 120 2.98 4.82 -7.59
C ILE A 120 1.50 5.08 -7.24
N VAL A 121 1.06 4.53 -6.11
CA VAL A 121 -0.25 4.80 -5.53
C VAL A 121 -0.05 5.76 -4.37
N SER A 122 -0.41 7.02 -4.56
CA SER A 122 -0.38 8.00 -3.48
C SER A 122 -1.53 7.73 -2.52
N GLU A 123 -1.31 7.96 -1.22
CA GLU A 123 -2.31 7.76 -0.20
C GLU A 123 -2.42 8.98 0.72
N PHE A 124 -3.64 9.46 0.89
CA PHE A 124 -4.02 10.29 2.03
C PHE A 124 -4.99 9.51 2.90
N ASP A 125 -4.51 9.10 4.06
CA ASP A 125 -5.29 8.30 4.99
C ASP A 125 -6.18 9.20 5.84
N THR A 126 -7.46 9.08 5.60
CA THR A 126 -8.54 9.85 6.23
C THR A 126 -9.79 8.98 6.37
N PRO A 127 -10.70 9.27 7.31
CA PRO A 127 -10.75 10.37 8.29
C PRO A 127 -10.02 10.07 9.60
N ALA A 128 -9.57 8.82 9.83
CA ALA A 128 -8.61 8.49 10.87
C ALA A 128 -7.19 8.89 10.40
N HIS A 129 -6.17 8.59 11.17
CA HIS A 129 -4.77 8.88 10.81
C HIS A 129 -4.48 10.32 10.35
N SER A 130 -5.31 11.27 10.81
CA SER A 130 -5.39 12.66 10.34
C SER A 130 -4.74 13.67 11.28
N ALA A 131 -3.94 13.24 12.25
CA ALA A 131 -3.34 14.12 13.25
C ALA A 131 -2.59 15.31 12.62
N VAL A 132 -1.87 15.09 11.53
CA VAL A 132 -1.11 16.15 10.85
C VAL A 132 -2.00 17.28 10.30
N PHE A 133 -3.20 16.96 9.88
CA PHE A 133 -4.19 17.96 9.42
C PHE A 133 -4.83 18.71 10.59
N ILE A 134 -5.11 18.00 11.69
CA ILE A 134 -5.71 18.55 12.90
C ILE A 134 -4.72 19.41 13.66
N ASP A 135 -3.45 19.01 13.74
CA ASP A 135 -2.37 19.83 14.32
C ASP A 135 -2.19 21.15 13.56
N ASN A 136 -2.41 21.13 12.25
CA ASN A 136 -2.37 22.33 11.41
C ASN A 136 -3.65 23.19 11.56
N ASN A 137 -4.83 22.54 11.65
CA ASN A 137 -6.11 23.22 11.84
C ASN A 137 -7.04 22.40 12.76
N SER A 138 -7.14 22.80 14.03
CA SER A 138 -7.93 22.10 15.06
C SER A 138 -9.44 22.07 14.78
N GLU A 139 -9.94 22.97 13.91
CA GLU A 139 -11.36 22.97 13.49
C GLU A 139 -11.73 21.74 12.65
N LEU A 140 -10.74 20.99 12.16
CA LEU A 140 -10.98 19.76 11.42
C LEU A 140 -11.23 18.54 12.34
N GLY A 141 -10.82 18.62 13.62
CA GLY A 141 -10.75 17.46 14.49
C GLY A 141 -12.05 17.13 15.22
N PHE A 142 -12.39 15.82 15.22
CA PHE A 142 -13.27 15.21 16.21
C PHE A 142 -12.53 15.00 17.55
N ASP A 143 -11.29 14.54 17.43
CA ASP A 143 -10.29 14.43 18.49
C ASP A 143 -8.90 14.76 17.89
N GLY A 144 -7.82 14.43 18.57
CA GLY A 144 -6.47 14.72 18.09
C GLY A 144 -6.01 13.86 16.90
N THR A 145 -6.80 12.89 16.43
CA THR A 145 -6.37 11.90 15.42
C THR A 145 -7.40 11.65 14.32
N HIS A 146 -8.66 12.00 14.54
CA HIS A 146 -9.77 11.75 13.63
C HIS A 146 -10.42 13.05 13.18
N LEU A 147 -10.67 13.20 11.88
CA LEU A 147 -11.47 14.29 11.33
C LEU A 147 -12.92 14.19 11.82
N ASP A 148 -13.56 15.32 12.03
CA ASP A 148 -14.97 15.36 12.46
C ASP A 148 -15.91 15.26 11.25
N ILE A 149 -16.18 14.03 10.85
CA ILE A 149 -17.10 13.70 9.75
C ILE A 149 -18.55 13.48 10.21
N ARG A 150 -18.86 13.70 11.50
CA ARG A 150 -20.19 13.42 12.06
C ARG A 150 -21.25 14.25 11.38
N LEU A 151 -22.35 13.62 10.97
CA LEU A 151 -23.43 14.23 10.20
C LEU A 151 -24.12 15.39 10.93
N ASN A 152 -24.11 15.35 12.24
CA ASN A 152 -24.70 16.39 13.11
C ASN A 152 -23.65 17.38 13.65
N SER A 153 -22.41 17.31 13.20
CA SER A 153 -21.36 18.24 13.58
C SER A 153 -21.42 19.53 12.75
N ASP A 154 -21.22 20.66 13.41
CA ASP A 154 -21.03 21.96 12.77
C ASP A 154 -19.71 22.07 11.97
N LYS A 155 -18.76 21.15 12.22
CA LYS A 155 -17.46 21.07 11.53
C LYS A 155 -17.52 20.29 10.20
N LYS A 156 -18.56 19.50 9.98
CA LYS A 156 -18.66 18.59 8.84
C LYS A 156 -18.35 19.26 7.51
N GLU A 157 -19.02 20.36 7.22
CA GLU A 157 -18.83 21.08 5.94
C GLU A 157 -17.40 21.61 5.79
N THR A 158 -16.78 22.05 6.88
CA THR A 158 -15.38 22.48 6.90
C THR A 158 -14.44 21.33 6.56
N VAL A 159 -14.68 20.14 7.14
CA VAL A 159 -13.89 18.92 6.86
C VAL A 159 -14.05 18.47 5.41
N TYR A 160 -15.28 18.41 4.91
CA TYR A 160 -15.53 17.98 3.52
C TYR A 160 -14.91 18.96 2.52
N LYS A 161 -15.00 20.25 2.79
CA LYS A 161 -14.33 21.27 1.97
C LYS A 161 -12.82 21.13 2.01
N PHE A 162 -12.23 20.94 3.19
CA PHE A 162 -10.79 20.73 3.34
C PHE A 162 -10.31 19.54 2.50
N ILE A 163 -11.00 18.40 2.55
CA ILE A 163 -10.66 17.21 1.75
C ILE A 163 -10.80 17.50 0.25
N ALA A 164 -11.85 18.21 -0.17
CA ALA A 164 -12.01 18.57 -1.59
C ALA A 164 -10.89 19.49 -2.08
N ASP A 165 -10.50 20.48 -1.28
CA ASP A 165 -9.42 21.42 -1.60
C ASP A 165 -8.06 20.69 -1.61
N LEU A 166 -7.80 19.79 -0.66
CA LEU A 166 -6.60 18.96 -0.60
C LEU A 166 -6.48 18.06 -1.84
N TYR A 167 -7.57 17.40 -2.24
CA TYR A 167 -7.58 16.56 -3.44
C TYR A 167 -7.41 17.39 -4.71
N GLU A 168 -8.04 18.58 -4.78
CA GLU A 168 -7.86 19.50 -5.91
C GLU A 168 -6.41 19.94 -6.07
N GLU A 169 -5.70 20.22 -4.97
CA GLU A 169 -4.29 20.64 -4.99
C GLU A 169 -3.38 19.62 -5.67
N TYR A 170 -3.66 18.30 -5.50
CA TYR A 170 -2.76 17.26 -6.03
C TYR A 170 -3.30 16.54 -7.26
N MET A 171 -4.61 16.51 -7.48
CA MET A 171 -5.23 15.78 -8.59
C MET A 171 -5.91 16.69 -9.61
N GLY A 172 -6.12 17.97 -9.27
CA GLY A 172 -6.78 18.95 -10.14
C GLY A 172 -5.86 19.63 -11.15
N GLY A 173 -6.49 20.42 -12.04
CA GLY A 173 -5.80 21.24 -13.04
C GLY A 173 -5.20 20.43 -14.20
N ASP A 174 -4.55 21.18 -15.13
CA ASP A 174 -3.97 20.61 -16.35
C ASP A 174 -2.64 19.86 -16.12
N ASN A 175 -2.01 20.07 -14.97
CA ASN A 175 -0.71 19.46 -14.61
C ASN A 175 -0.72 18.93 -13.16
N PRO A 176 -1.52 17.90 -12.88
CA PRO A 176 -1.68 17.38 -11.53
C PRO A 176 -0.38 16.83 -10.95
N VAL A 177 -0.26 16.83 -9.63
CA VAL A 177 0.87 16.21 -8.93
C VAL A 177 0.78 14.69 -8.99
N PHE A 178 -0.42 14.14 -8.77
CA PHE A 178 -0.67 12.70 -8.87
C PHE A 178 -1.08 12.34 -10.31
N VAL A 179 -0.11 11.81 -11.07
CA VAL A 179 -0.29 11.51 -12.49
C VAL A 179 -0.77 10.08 -12.75
N THR A 180 -0.66 9.18 -11.77
CA THR A 180 -1.09 7.78 -11.91
C THR A 180 -2.62 7.65 -11.82
N ASP A 181 -3.14 6.53 -12.30
CA ASP A 181 -4.57 6.24 -12.45
C ASP A 181 -5.23 5.65 -11.18
N ALA A 182 -4.50 5.60 -10.04
CA ALA A 182 -5.02 5.11 -8.77
C ALA A 182 -4.63 6.03 -7.61
N PHE A 183 -5.50 6.07 -6.59
CA PHE A 183 -5.28 6.83 -5.37
C PHE A 183 -5.90 6.09 -4.18
N ASN A 184 -5.18 5.97 -3.05
CA ASN A 184 -5.70 5.37 -1.83
C ASN A 184 -6.24 6.44 -0.90
N VAL A 185 -7.50 6.29 -0.47
CA VAL A 185 -8.22 7.26 0.36
C VAL A 185 -8.17 6.92 1.86
N GLY A 186 -7.47 5.83 2.24
CA GLY A 186 -7.38 5.35 3.62
C GLY A 186 -8.61 4.59 4.06
N LEU A 187 -9.38 5.14 5.00
CA LEU A 187 -10.68 4.71 5.52
C LEU A 187 -10.64 3.64 6.63
N ASP A 188 -9.48 3.32 7.18
CA ASP A 188 -9.37 2.40 8.30
C ASP A 188 -9.49 3.12 9.67
N GLU A 189 -9.65 2.30 10.69
CA GLU A 189 -9.57 2.63 12.12
C GLU A 189 -10.45 3.79 12.62
N TYR A 190 -11.46 4.25 11.89
CA TYR A 190 -12.43 5.19 12.42
C TYR A 190 -13.37 4.51 13.42
N ASN A 191 -13.94 5.29 14.34
CA ASN A 191 -14.80 4.77 15.39
C ASN A 191 -16.07 4.11 14.80
N SER A 192 -16.24 2.82 15.06
CA SER A 192 -17.36 2.02 14.55
C SER A 192 -18.75 2.42 15.05
N ALA A 193 -18.83 3.31 16.08
CA ALA A 193 -20.09 3.89 16.51
C ALA A 193 -20.68 4.85 15.45
N TYR A 194 -19.86 5.37 14.54
CA TYR A 194 -20.22 6.37 13.52
C TYR A 194 -20.33 5.74 12.12
N LYS A 195 -21.03 4.61 12.00
CA LYS A 195 -21.14 3.87 10.72
C LYS A 195 -21.78 4.65 9.59
N GLU A 196 -22.86 5.40 9.87
CA GLU A 196 -23.56 6.18 8.86
C GLU A 196 -22.72 7.36 8.38
N ASP A 197 -22.08 8.05 9.33
CA ASP A 197 -21.16 9.15 9.06
C ASP A 197 -20.01 8.66 8.16
N MET A 198 -19.41 7.52 8.53
CA MET A 198 -18.32 6.88 7.80
C MET A 198 -18.75 6.44 6.39
N THR A 199 -19.99 5.97 6.25
CA THR A 199 -20.56 5.60 4.95
C THR A 199 -20.65 6.78 4.01
N GLN A 200 -21.23 7.88 4.48
CA GLN A 200 -21.37 9.10 3.67
C GLN A 200 -20.01 9.69 3.31
N TYR A 201 -19.07 9.71 4.27
CA TYR A 201 -17.72 10.16 4.00
C TYR A 201 -17.02 9.27 2.95
N THR A 202 -17.13 7.96 3.08
CA THR A 202 -16.56 7.00 2.13
C THR A 202 -17.10 7.21 0.71
N GLN A 203 -18.43 7.34 0.57
CA GLN A 203 -19.05 7.65 -0.73
C GLN A 203 -18.49 8.96 -1.30
N TYR A 204 -18.42 10.00 -0.48
CA TYR A 204 -17.94 11.31 -0.90
C TYR A 204 -16.50 11.26 -1.43
N VAL A 205 -15.56 10.68 -0.68
CA VAL A 205 -14.13 10.64 -1.12
C VAL A 205 -13.92 9.72 -2.32
N MET A 206 -14.64 8.60 -2.37
CA MET A 206 -14.58 7.69 -3.51
C MET A 206 -15.16 8.33 -4.79
N ASP A 207 -16.27 9.04 -4.68
CA ASP A 207 -16.87 9.77 -5.80
C ASP A 207 -15.98 10.90 -6.29
N LEU A 208 -15.31 11.61 -5.40
CA LEU A 208 -14.32 12.61 -5.80
C LEU A 208 -13.21 11.97 -6.62
N VAL A 209 -12.61 10.89 -6.13
CA VAL A 209 -11.49 10.21 -6.80
C VAL A 209 -11.93 9.64 -8.15
N TYR A 210 -13.06 8.96 -8.19
CA TYR A 210 -13.53 8.26 -9.38
C TYR A 210 -14.19 9.19 -10.40
N ASN A 211 -15.20 9.95 -9.97
CA ASN A 211 -16.02 10.73 -10.90
C ASN A 211 -15.40 12.08 -11.26
N LYS A 212 -14.72 12.75 -10.31
CA LYS A 212 -14.12 14.06 -10.57
C LYS A 212 -12.73 13.95 -11.18
N TYR A 213 -11.88 13.06 -10.65
CA TYR A 213 -10.47 12.98 -11.06
C TYR A 213 -10.17 11.78 -11.99
N GLY A 214 -11.16 10.91 -12.27
CA GLY A 214 -11.01 9.80 -13.18
C GLY A 214 -10.01 8.74 -12.74
N LYS A 215 -9.77 8.62 -11.43
CA LYS A 215 -8.82 7.65 -10.86
C LYS A 215 -9.54 6.48 -10.19
N THR A 216 -8.91 5.33 -10.15
CA THR A 216 -9.41 4.17 -9.39
C THR A 216 -9.15 4.39 -7.89
N PRO A 217 -10.20 4.51 -7.05
CA PRO A 217 -10.01 4.60 -5.63
C PRO A 217 -9.60 3.25 -5.04
N MET A 218 -8.63 3.30 -4.14
CA MET A 218 -8.22 2.18 -3.30
C MET A 218 -8.46 2.57 -1.84
N ALA A 219 -8.69 1.57 -0.97
CA ALA A 219 -8.91 1.83 0.46
C ALA A 219 -8.56 0.62 1.33
N TRP A 220 -8.31 0.87 2.61
CA TRP A 220 -8.18 -0.18 3.62
C TRP A 220 -9.57 -0.74 3.97
N ALA A 221 -9.70 -2.05 3.89
CA ALA A 221 -11.00 -2.73 3.96
C ALA A 221 -11.49 -3.01 5.39
N SER A 222 -11.13 -2.22 6.38
CA SER A 222 -11.63 -2.37 7.75
C SER A 222 -12.61 -1.27 8.17
N MET A 223 -13.22 -0.65 7.21
CA MET A 223 -14.22 0.39 7.45
C MET A 223 -15.46 -0.19 8.13
N GLY A 224 -15.86 0.36 9.27
CA GLY A 224 -17.05 -0.08 9.98
C GLY A 224 -18.38 0.06 9.21
N CYS A 225 -18.36 0.78 8.09
CA CYS A 225 -19.51 0.98 7.20
C CYS A 225 -19.72 -0.15 6.17
N VAL A 226 -18.74 -1.02 5.96
CA VAL A 226 -18.80 -2.08 4.94
C VAL A 226 -19.62 -3.29 5.39
N ASP A 227 -19.88 -3.43 6.68
CA ASP A 227 -20.55 -4.60 7.27
C ASP A 227 -22.10 -4.48 7.30
N SER A 228 -22.69 -3.51 6.67
CA SER A 228 -24.13 -3.38 6.70
C SER A 228 -24.78 -3.63 5.34
N ASP A 229 -25.78 -4.48 5.27
CA ASP A 229 -26.67 -4.66 4.11
C ASP A 229 -27.34 -3.34 3.67
N LYS A 230 -27.18 -2.27 4.42
CA LYS A 230 -27.78 -0.98 4.20
C LYS A 230 -26.87 0.04 3.53
N THR A 231 -25.58 -0.23 3.41
CA THR A 231 -24.60 0.72 2.88
C THR A 231 -24.06 0.26 1.54
N LYS A 232 -24.53 0.87 0.48
CA LYS A 232 -23.95 0.72 -0.85
C LYS A 232 -22.74 1.65 -0.93
N ILE A 233 -21.60 1.17 -0.49
CA ILE A 233 -20.34 1.71 -1.00
C ILE A 233 -20.25 1.29 -2.47
N PRO A 234 -19.82 2.18 -3.37
CA PRO A 234 -19.61 1.81 -4.77
C PRO A 234 -18.76 0.54 -4.90
N ASP A 235 -19.03 -0.28 -5.91
CA ASP A 235 -18.35 -1.57 -6.15
C ASP A 235 -17.05 -1.46 -6.98
N TYR A 236 -16.74 -0.26 -7.47
CA TYR A 236 -15.54 0.00 -8.28
C TYR A 236 -14.21 0.12 -7.47
N PRO A 237 -14.19 0.40 -6.16
CA PRO A 237 -12.93 0.47 -5.43
C PRO A 237 -12.21 -0.88 -5.31
N ILE A 238 -10.88 -0.79 -5.16
CA ILE A 238 -10.04 -1.94 -4.81
C ILE A 238 -9.73 -1.86 -3.32
N MET A 239 -10.03 -2.93 -2.57
CA MET A 239 -9.90 -2.95 -1.12
C MET A 239 -8.67 -3.73 -0.66
N ASP A 240 -7.85 -3.11 0.16
CA ASP A 240 -6.77 -3.76 0.89
C ASP A 240 -7.31 -4.49 2.12
N ALA A 241 -7.50 -5.79 2.01
CA ALA A 241 -8.01 -6.63 3.11
C ALA A 241 -6.88 -6.94 4.09
N TRP A 242 -6.80 -6.20 5.20
CA TRP A 242 -5.65 -6.24 6.10
C TRP A 242 -5.88 -6.94 7.44
N ALA A 243 -7.05 -6.80 8.05
CA ALA A 243 -7.35 -7.38 9.35
C ALA A 243 -8.83 -7.70 9.56
N ASN A 244 -9.11 -8.54 10.54
CA ASN A 244 -10.42 -8.81 11.09
C ASN A 244 -10.74 -7.75 12.17
N TYR A 245 -10.92 -6.50 11.79
CA TYR A 245 -11.11 -5.39 12.73
C TYR A 245 -12.57 -4.92 12.76
N ALA A 246 -12.91 -3.86 12.06
CA ALA A 246 -14.28 -3.33 12.03
C ALA A 246 -15.22 -4.15 11.13
N ILE A 247 -14.66 -4.84 10.14
CA ILE A 247 -15.36 -5.82 9.30
C ILE A 247 -14.63 -7.15 9.34
N SER A 248 -15.37 -8.26 9.29
CA SER A 248 -14.73 -9.56 9.17
C SER A 248 -14.18 -9.78 7.77
N LEU A 249 -12.98 -10.36 7.68
CA LEU A 249 -12.38 -10.73 6.39
C LEU A 249 -13.31 -11.65 5.57
N LYS A 250 -14.12 -12.48 6.23
CA LYS A 250 -15.14 -13.30 5.58
C LYS A 250 -16.24 -12.45 4.94
N SER A 251 -16.70 -11.39 5.61
CA SER A 251 -17.77 -10.52 5.12
C SER A 251 -17.37 -9.77 3.83
N LEU A 252 -16.08 -9.48 3.64
CA LEU A 252 -15.57 -8.84 2.43
C LEU A 252 -15.85 -9.68 1.17
N PHE A 253 -15.86 -11.00 1.29
CA PHE A 253 -16.17 -11.89 0.17
C PHE A 253 -17.67 -11.92 -0.19
N ASN A 254 -18.54 -11.40 0.67
CA ASN A 254 -19.96 -11.22 0.38
C ASN A 254 -20.26 -9.90 -0.32
N GLN A 255 -19.30 -8.97 -0.37
CA GLN A 255 -19.37 -7.70 -1.09
C GLN A 255 -18.77 -7.86 -2.50
N ASP A 256 -19.09 -6.96 -3.43
CA ASP A 256 -18.64 -7.07 -4.83
C ASP A 256 -17.28 -6.40 -5.11
N TYR A 257 -16.49 -6.17 -4.07
CA TYR A 257 -15.16 -5.56 -4.20
C TYR A 257 -14.12 -6.48 -4.81
N LYS A 258 -13.15 -5.88 -5.48
CA LYS A 258 -11.87 -6.48 -5.76
C LYS A 258 -10.99 -6.36 -4.52
N LEU A 259 -10.33 -7.46 -4.14
CA LEU A 259 -9.59 -7.56 -2.89
C LEU A 259 -8.10 -7.81 -3.15
N ILE A 260 -7.27 -7.01 -2.51
CA ILE A 260 -5.84 -7.26 -2.35
C ILE A 260 -5.64 -7.92 -0.98
N ASN A 261 -4.97 -9.06 -0.95
CA ASN A 261 -4.59 -9.71 0.31
C ASN A 261 -3.44 -8.92 0.95
N ALA A 262 -3.79 -7.99 1.80
CA ALA A 262 -2.87 -7.16 2.60
C ALA A 262 -2.84 -7.61 4.07
N THR A 263 -3.25 -8.86 4.35
CA THR A 263 -3.48 -9.34 5.70
C THR A 263 -2.23 -9.27 6.56
N ASN A 264 -2.40 -8.74 7.75
CA ASN A 264 -1.30 -8.35 8.63
C ASN A 264 -0.57 -9.54 9.31
N LYS A 265 -1.02 -10.78 9.11
CA LYS A 265 -0.30 -11.98 9.60
C LYS A 265 1.10 -12.10 8.98
N TYR A 266 1.21 -11.89 7.66
CA TYR A 266 2.46 -12.00 6.91
C TYR A 266 2.82 -10.72 6.15
N GLY A 267 1.84 -9.84 5.94
CA GLY A 267 2.00 -8.63 5.15
C GLY A 267 2.53 -7.41 5.91
N TYR A 268 2.65 -7.45 7.25
CA TYR A 268 3.07 -6.28 8.02
C TYR A 268 4.47 -6.44 8.58
N ILE A 269 5.30 -5.41 8.35
CA ILE A 269 6.63 -5.21 8.94
C ILE A 269 6.62 -3.88 9.66
N VAL A 270 7.06 -3.89 10.92
CA VAL A 270 7.18 -2.69 11.76
C VAL A 270 8.62 -2.62 12.30
N PRO A 271 9.50 -1.86 11.65
CA PRO A 271 10.88 -1.70 12.11
C PRO A 271 10.97 -1.31 13.58
N GLY A 272 11.67 -2.12 14.36
CA GLY A 272 11.75 -2.00 15.83
C GLY A 272 10.64 -2.72 16.59
N GLY A 273 9.68 -3.31 15.92
CA GLY A 273 8.53 -4.03 16.49
C GLY A 273 7.54 -3.14 17.24
N ASN A 274 6.25 -3.28 16.99
CA ASN A 274 5.20 -2.56 17.73
C ASN A 274 3.88 -3.34 17.69
N ASN A 275 3.07 -3.25 18.74
CA ASN A 275 1.71 -3.81 18.80
C ASN A 275 1.60 -5.28 18.37
N GLY A 276 2.66 -6.09 18.62
CA GLY A 276 2.70 -7.49 18.22
C GLY A 276 3.06 -7.72 16.73
N TYR A 277 3.36 -6.67 15.98
CA TYR A 277 3.91 -6.79 14.64
C TYR A 277 5.43 -6.99 14.67
N PRO A 278 5.98 -7.79 13.74
CA PRO A 278 7.38 -8.14 13.75
C PRO A 278 8.29 -7.01 13.26
N ASP A 279 9.50 -6.93 13.85
CA ASP A 279 10.61 -6.13 13.31
C ASP A 279 11.15 -6.74 12.00
N PHE A 280 11.37 -8.05 11.99
CA PHE A 280 11.72 -8.82 10.81
C PHE A 280 10.67 -9.90 10.57
N ALA A 281 10.32 -10.13 9.31
CA ALA A 281 9.43 -11.24 8.96
C ALA A 281 10.08 -12.59 9.27
N LYS A 282 9.26 -13.56 9.61
CA LYS A 282 9.66 -14.97 9.68
C LYS A 282 9.58 -15.56 8.28
N GLU A 283 10.65 -15.42 7.52
CA GLU A 283 10.70 -15.71 6.09
C GLU A 283 10.25 -17.13 5.75
N GLU A 284 10.76 -18.14 6.45
CA GLU A 284 10.40 -19.54 6.21
C GLU A 284 8.92 -19.80 6.55
N GLU A 285 8.42 -19.24 7.68
CA GLU A 285 7.00 -19.34 8.04
C GLU A 285 6.13 -18.68 6.96
N MET A 286 6.56 -17.52 6.46
CA MET A 286 5.88 -16.82 5.37
C MET A 286 5.89 -17.65 4.09
N TYR A 287 7.04 -18.14 3.64
CA TYR A 287 7.16 -18.96 2.44
C TYR A 287 6.27 -20.20 2.50
N ASN A 288 6.27 -20.89 3.63
CA ASN A 288 5.50 -22.11 3.80
C ASN A 288 3.98 -21.89 3.94
N ASN A 289 3.52 -20.71 4.36
CA ASN A 289 2.12 -20.50 4.72
C ASN A 289 1.40 -19.41 3.92
N LEU A 290 2.12 -18.45 3.33
CA LEU A 290 1.50 -17.41 2.52
C LEU A 290 0.85 -18.04 1.28
N SER A 291 -0.37 -17.65 1.01
CA SER A 291 -1.13 -18.02 -0.19
C SER A 291 -2.11 -16.89 -0.50
N ALA A 292 -2.36 -16.64 -1.78
CA ALA A 292 -3.28 -15.60 -2.20
C ALA A 292 -4.69 -15.78 -1.63
N GLY A 293 -5.14 -17.03 -1.44
CA GLY A 293 -6.46 -17.35 -0.89
C GLY A 293 -6.54 -17.40 0.64
N LYS A 294 -5.43 -17.23 1.36
CA LYS A 294 -5.42 -17.24 2.83
C LYS A 294 -5.42 -15.83 3.39
N PHE A 295 -6.56 -15.39 3.88
CA PHE A 295 -6.73 -14.11 4.54
C PHE A 295 -6.70 -14.31 6.05
N ARG A 296 -5.60 -13.94 6.71
CA ARG A 296 -5.39 -14.12 8.15
C ARG A 296 -4.90 -12.84 8.80
N ASP A 297 -5.55 -12.44 9.90
CA ASP A 297 -4.99 -11.39 10.75
C ASP A 297 -3.86 -11.92 11.65
N LYS A 298 -3.20 -11.02 12.37
CA LYS A 298 -2.08 -11.36 13.26
C LYS A 298 -2.45 -12.38 14.36
N MET A 299 -3.72 -12.46 14.72
CA MET A 299 -4.25 -13.42 15.71
C MET A 299 -4.61 -14.77 15.08
N GLY A 300 -4.49 -14.89 13.75
CA GLY A 300 -4.83 -16.10 12.98
C GLY A 300 -6.31 -16.22 12.61
N ALA A 301 -7.13 -15.24 12.96
CA ALA A 301 -8.52 -15.21 12.52
C ALA A 301 -8.63 -14.78 11.05
N GLY A 302 -9.65 -15.27 10.35
CA GLY A 302 -9.87 -14.89 8.96
C GLY A 302 -10.63 -15.93 8.14
N VAL A 303 -10.33 -16.03 6.86
CA VAL A 303 -11.01 -16.91 5.91
C VAL A 303 -10.02 -17.51 4.91
N ASP A 304 -10.26 -18.77 4.54
CA ASP A 304 -9.60 -19.42 3.41
C ASP A 304 -10.58 -19.50 2.24
N VAL A 305 -10.15 -19.05 1.10
CA VAL A 305 -10.84 -19.17 -0.17
C VAL A 305 -9.93 -19.86 -1.20
N ALA A 306 -10.51 -20.38 -2.26
CA ALA A 306 -9.73 -21.01 -3.31
C ALA A 306 -8.74 -20.00 -3.94
N GLU A 307 -7.50 -20.43 -4.22
CA GLU A 307 -6.62 -19.67 -5.08
C GLU A 307 -7.25 -19.46 -6.44
N GLY A 308 -7.08 -18.25 -7.02
CA GLY A 308 -7.76 -17.87 -8.26
C GLY A 308 -9.22 -17.45 -8.07
N HIS A 309 -9.70 -17.27 -6.83
CA HIS A 309 -11.01 -16.68 -6.58
C HIS A 309 -11.13 -15.31 -7.28
N PRO A 310 -12.21 -15.04 -8.04
CA PRO A 310 -12.28 -13.88 -8.96
C PRO A 310 -12.24 -12.51 -8.27
N LYS A 311 -12.52 -12.46 -6.97
CA LYS A 311 -12.40 -11.23 -6.19
C LYS A 311 -10.97 -10.92 -5.78
N ILE A 312 -10.06 -11.90 -5.74
CA ILE A 312 -8.67 -11.70 -5.37
C ILE A 312 -7.91 -11.17 -6.59
N VAL A 313 -7.44 -9.94 -6.50
CA VAL A 313 -6.66 -9.32 -7.58
C VAL A 313 -5.16 -9.23 -7.29
N GLY A 314 -4.74 -9.50 -6.05
CA GLY A 314 -3.32 -9.47 -5.71
C GLY A 314 -3.00 -9.57 -4.23
N GLY A 315 -1.75 -9.23 -3.89
CA GLY A 315 -1.26 -9.13 -2.52
C GLY A 315 -0.45 -7.87 -2.27
N SER A 316 -0.37 -7.48 -0.99
CA SER A 316 0.36 -6.31 -0.54
C SER A 316 1.18 -6.60 0.71
N ILE A 317 2.39 -6.06 0.74
CA ILE A 317 3.21 -5.92 1.94
C ILE A 317 3.08 -4.48 2.41
N SER A 318 2.99 -4.27 3.73
CA SER A 318 2.92 -2.96 4.34
C SER A 318 4.05 -2.77 5.36
N LEU A 319 4.87 -1.75 5.14
CA LEU A 319 5.92 -1.36 6.07
C LEU A 319 5.50 -0.11 6.83
N TRP A 320 5.31 -0.27 8.13
CA TRP A 320 4.89 0.78 9.04
C TRP A 320 6.06 1.28 9.87
N ASN A 321 6.39 2.55 9.75
CA ASN A 321 7.55 3.15 10.45
C ASN A 321 7.22 3.67 11.86
N ASP A 322 6.40 2.95 12.63
CA ASP A 322 5.92 3.34 13.96
C ASP A 322 7.05 3.71 14.94
N ARG A 323 8.17 3.00 14.83
CA ARG A 323 9.33 3.12 15.72
C ARG A 323 10.59 3.65 15.04
N GLY A 324 10.55 3.87 13.73
CA GLY A 324 11.73 4.14 12.92
C GLY A 324 12.59 5.32 13.36
N ILE A 325 12.00 6.34 14.00
CA ILE A 325 12.73 7.50 14.53
C ILE A 325 13.30 7.20 15.92
N PHE A 326 12.53 6.53 16.78
CA PHE A 326 12.92 6.33 18.19
C PHE A 326 14.02 5.32 18.37
N ASN A 327 14.11 4.31 17.54
CA ASN A 327 15.06 3.22 17.65
C ASN A 327 16.33 3.45 16.81
N GLY A 328 16.53 4.66 16.26
CA GLY A 328 17.69 4.98 15.43
C GLY A 328 17.74 4.19 14.12
N ILE A 329 16.61 3.67 13.65
CA ILE A 329 16.53 2.84 12.44
C ILE A 329 16.76 3.74 11.21
N SER A 330 17.82 3.45 10.45
CA SER A 330 18.13 4.13 9.20
C SER A 330 17.26 3.65 8.03
N VAL A 331 17.34 4.32 6.89
CA VAL A 331 16.67 3.84 5.66
C VAL A 331 17.28 2.52 5.15
N TYR A 332 18.56 2.26 5.41
CA TYR A 332 19.21 0.99 5.11
C TYR A 332 18.67 -0.14 5.99
N ASP A 333 18.41 0.14 7.28
CA ASP A 333 17.78 -0.82 8.19
C ASP A 333 16.35 -1.16 7.77
N VAL A 334 15.62 -0.18 7.23
CA VAL A 334 14.30 -0.40 6.63
C VAL A 334 14.42 -1.32 5.41
N PHE A 335 15.39 -1.09 4.54
CA PHE A 335 15.63 -1.94 3.37
C PHE A 335 15.97 -3.37 3.79
N ALA A 336 16.85 -3.56 4.77
CA ALA A 336 17.25 -4.87 5.27
C ALA A 336 16.07 -5.72 5.78
N ARG A 337 14.98 -5.09 6.23
CA ARG A 337 13.75 -5.76 6.69
C ARG A 337 12.81 -6.17 5.57
N THR A 338 12.98 -5.60 4.39
CA THR A 338 12.08 -5.79 3.26
C THR A 338 12.67 -6.65 2.15
N GLN A 339 13.98 -6.60 1.96
CA GLN A 339 14.65 -7.24 0.82
C GLN A 339 14.37 -8.75 0.69
N SER A 340 14.30 -9.47 1.79
CA SER A 340 14.12 -10.93 1.80
C SER A 340 12.67 -11.38 1.58
N ILE A 341 11.71 -10.51 1.86
CA ILE A 341 10.28 -10.86 1.75
C ILE A 341 9.67 -10.51 0.39
N LEU A 342 10.25 -9.55 -0.34
CA LEU A 342 9.76 -9.21 -1.68
C LEU A 342 9.76 -10.41 -2.64
N PRO A 343 10.83 -11.24 -2.71
CA PRO A 343 10.83 -12.42 -3.56
C PRO A 343 9.73 -13.42 -3.21
N ILE A 344 9.43 -13.62 -1.92
CA ILE A 344 8.38 -14.54 -1.45
C ILE A 344 7.00 -14.07 -1.92
N TYR A 345 6.70 -12.78 -1.73
CA TYR A 345 5.45 -12.19 -2.22
C TYR A 345 5.36 -12.20 -3.74
N ALA A 346 6.45 -11.84 -4.41
CA ALA A 346 6.52 -11.84 -5.86
C ALA A 346 6.17 -13.23 -6.42
N GLN A 347 6.80 -14.29 -5.92
CA GLN A 347 6.52 -15.66 -6.35
C GLN A 347 5.06 -16.05 -6.06
N THR A 348 4.58 -15.81 -4.85
CA THR A 348 3.22 -16.20 -4.45
C THR A 348 2.15 -15.56 -5.32
N PHE A 349 2.30 -14.28 -5.66
CA PHE A 349 1.30 -13.55 -6.46
C PHE A 349 1.58 -13.53 -7.97
N TRP A 350 2.73 -14.08 -8.40
CA TRP A 350 3.00 -14.34 -9.81
C TRP A 350 2.52 -15.74 -10.22
N TYR A 351 2.98 -16.77 -9.53
CA TYR A 351 2.71 -18.17 -9.86
C TYR A 351 1.60 -18.84 -9.05
N GLY A 352 1.26 -18.30 -7.90
CA GLY A 352 0.55 -18.97 -6.84
C GLY A 352 1.53 -19.65 -5.88
N LYS A 353 0.99 -20.36 -4.89
CA LYS A 353 1.83 -21.06 -3.93
C LYS A 353 2.53 -22.23 -4.63
N ASP A 354 3.87 -22.18 -4.66
CA ASP A 354 4.71 -23.29 -5.09
C ASP A 354 5.03 -24.18 -3.88
N ASN A 355 4.69 -25.46 -3.98
CA ASN A 355 4.98 -26.44 -2.93
C ASN A 355 6.09 -27.42 -3.36
N ASP A 356 6.65 -27.25 -4.57
CA ASP A 356 7.61 -28.21 -5.14
C ASP A 356 9.04 -27.95 -4.64
N LYS A 357 9.29 -26.77 -4.04
CA LYS A 357 10.60 -26.37 -3.51
C LYS A 357 10.54 -26.13 -2.02
N SER A 358 11.57 -26.54 -1.29
CA SER A 358 11.78 -26.12 0.09
C SER A 358 12.16 -24.64 0.15
N TYR A 359 11.99 -24.03 1.34
CA TYR A 359 12.44 -22.66 1.56
C TYR A 359 13.95 -22.47 1.28
N ASP A 360 14.78 -23.45 1.67
CA ASP A 360 16.22 -23.38 1.45
C ASP A 360 16.57 -23.41 -0.05
N GLN A 361 15.88 -24.22 -0.85
CA GLN A 361 16.04 -24.23 -2.29
C GLN A 361 15.63 -22.90 -2.93
N PHE A 362 14.48 -22.37 -2.52
CA PHE A 362 14.01 -21.06 -2.98
C PHE A 362 15.00 -19.94 -2.61
N LYS A 363 15.46 -19.92 -1.36
CA LYS A 363 16.43 -18.93 -0.88
C LYS A 363 17.76 -19.00 -1.63
N ALA A 364 18.24 -20.21 -1.92
CA ALA A 364 19.44 -20.41 -2.71
C ALA A 364 19.28 -19.84 -4.14
N GLU A 365 18.12 -20.05 -4.79
CA GLU A 365 17.82 -19.46 -6.10
C GLU A 365 17.77 -17.93 -6.03
N VAL A 366 17.05 -17.35 -5.06
CA VAL A 366 16.99 -15.89 -4.88
C VAL A 366 18.39 -15.29 -4.71
N ASN A 367 19.26 -15.94 -3.92
CA ASN A 367 20.63 -15.48 -3.72
C ASN A 367 21.47 -15.50 -5.02
N THR A 368 21.11 -16.34 -6.00
CA THR A 368 21.81 -16.36 -7.32
C THR A 368 21.36 -15.22 -8.23
N LEU A 369 20.19 -14.65 -8.00
CA LEU A 369 19.65 -13.57 -8.85
C LEU A 369 20.34 -12.23 -8.60
N GLY A 370 21.08 -12.11 -7.53
CA GLY A 370 21.67 -10.85 -7.08
C GLY A 370 20.64 -9.87 -6.54
N THR A 371 21.05 -8.96 -5.70
CA THR A 371 20.22 -7.90 -5.13
C THR A 371 20.85 -6.55 -5.42
#